data_6d2f96426d8fab69cb9e118acf474785
#
_entry.id   6d2f96426d8fab69cb9e118acf474785
#
_cell.length_a   1.000
_cell.length_b   1.000
_cell.length_c   1.000
_cell.angle_alpha   90.00
_cell.angle_beta   90.00
_cell.angle_gamma   90.00
#
_symmetry.space_group_name_H-M   'P 1'
#
loop_
_entity.id
_entity.type
_entity.pdbx_description
1 polymer ?
#
loop_
_entity_poly.entity_id
_entity_poly.type
_entity_poly.pdbx_seq_one_letter_code
_entity_poly.pdbx_strand_id
1 'polypeptide(L)'
;MKYYFIKLLPPRPDFMQTMTEAERAIMGAHQAYWRPLAEKGWAVAYGPVADPRGGFGAGFWALPDDQDVLALANNDPAIKAAAGFRVEIAPMPALVVGSALKP
;
A
#
# COMPACT_ATOMS: atom_id res chain seq x y z
N MET A 1 -2.83 -18.52 6.21
CA MET A 1 -2.47 -17.25 5.49
C MET A 1 -3.71 -16.68 4.85
N LYS A 2 -3.85 -15.38 4.92
CA LYS A 2 -4.91 -14.61 4.24
C LYS A 2 -4.27 -13.63 3.29
N TYR A 3 -4.87 -13.45 2.13
CA TYR A 3 -4.30 -12.65 1.06
C TYR A 3 -5.20 -11.48 0.73
N TYR A 4 -4.59 -10.33 0.42
CA TYR A 4 -5.32 -9.10 0.16
C TYR A 4 -4.66 -8.29 -0.94
N PHE A 5 -5.49 -7.67 -1.76
CA PHE A 5 -5.08 -6.58 -2.62
C PHE A 5 -5.33 -5.26 -1.88
N ILE A 6 -4.30 -4.44 -1.78
CA ILE A 6 -4.35 -3.16 -1.07
C ILE A 6 -4.19 -2.06 -2.10
N LYS A 7 -5.10 -1.10 -2.08
CA LYS A 7 -5.07 0.04 -2.98
C LYS A 7 -5.06 1.31 -2.14
N LEU A 8 -4.00 2.11 -2.28
CA LEU A 8 -3.88 3.41 -1.61
C LEU A 8 -4.25 4.50 -2.58
N LEU A 9 -5.34 5.21 -2.30
CA LEU A 9 -5.86 6.27 -3.13
C LEU A 9 -5.37 7.61 -2.60
N PRO A 10 -4.66 8.40 -3.42
CA PRO A 10 -4.19 9.72 -3.00
C PRO A 10 -5.34 10.73 -2.96
N PRO A 11 -5.11 11.92 -2.39
CA PRO A 11 -6.17 12.92 -2.21
C PRO A 11 -6.71 13.52 -3.51
N ARG A 12 -5.97 13.40 -4.63
CA ARG A 12 -6.37 13.97 -5.92
C ARG A 12 -5.76 13.18 -7.08
N PRO A 13 -6.38 13.19 -8.28
CA PRO A 13 -5.92 12.36 -9.41
C PRO A 13 -4.51 12.68 -9.90
N ASP A 14 -4.06 13.93 -9.82
CA ASP A 14 -2.74 14.37 -10.27
C ASP A 14 -1.71 14.46 -9.13
N PHE A 15 -1.95 13.73 -8.04
CA PHE A 15 -1.13 13.78 -6.83
C PHE A 15 0.37 13.64 -7.12
N MET A 16 0.75 12.67 -7.98
CA MET A 16 2.16 12.41 -8.25
C MET A 16 2.86 13.60 -8.91
N GLN A 17 2.12 14.42 -9.66
CA GLN A 17 2.64 15.60 -10.34
C GLN A 17 2.58 16.85 -9.48
N THR A 18 1.72 16.87 -8.45
CA THR A 18 1.45 18.09 -7.66
C THR A 18 1.71 17.90 -6.17
N MET A 19 2.46 16.86 -5.82
CA MET A 19 2.75 16.52 -4.43
C MET A 19 3.44 17.69 -3.71
N THR A 20 2.87 18.09 -2.57
CA THR A 20 3.47 19.10 -1.71
C THR A 20 4.62 18.50 -0.90
N GLU A 21 5.42 19.37 -0.29
CA GLU A 21 6.51 18.94 0.58
C GLU A 21 5.99 18.12 1.77
N ALA A 22 4.88 18.57 2.39
CA ALA A 22 4.25 17.84 3.47
C ALA A 22 3.77 16.46 3.02
N GLU A 23 3.24 16.35 1.81
CA GLU A 23 2.81 15.08 1.24
C GLU A 23 3.97 14.15 0.93
N ARG A 24 5.12 14.71 0.51
CA ARG A 24 6.34 13.90 0.33
C ARG A 24 6.80 13.29 1.66
N ALA A 25 6.70 14.03 2.74
CA ALA A 25 7.04 13.51 4.06
C ALA A 25 6.11 12.38 4.48
N ILE A 26 4.81 12.50 4.17
CA ILE A 26 3.84 11.43 4.40
C ILE A 26 4.21 10.19 3.59
N MET A 27 4.55 10.36 2.32
CA MET A 27 4.96 9.24 1.46
C MET A 27 6.24 8.58 1.95
N GLY A 28 7.19 9.34 2.46
CA GLY A 28 8.40 8.80 3.09
C GLY A 28 8.08 7.94 4.30
N ALA A 29 7.19 8.40 5.17
CA ALA A 29 6.75 7.65 6.33
C ALA A 29 5.97 6.39 5.93
N HIS A 30 5.15 6.46 4.88
CA HIS A 30 4.44 5.33 4.31
C HIS A 30 5.43 4.26 3.83
N GLN A 31 6.47 4.64 3.10
CA GLN A 31 7.51 3.71 2.64
C GLN A 31 8.24 3.06 3.84
N ALA A 32 8.56 3.85 4.87
CA ALA A 32 9.21 3.33 6.07
C ALA A 32 8.31 2.34 6.84
N TYR A 33 7.00 2.49 6.73
CA TYR A 33 6.04 1.56 7.34
C TYR A 33 5.97 0.23 6.58
N TRP A 34 5.95 0.28 5.25
CA TRP A 34 5.79 -0.92 4.43
C TRP A 34 7.07 -1.73 4.28
N ARG A 35 8.24 -1.11 4.38
CA ARG A 35 9.51 -1.81 4.19
C ARG A 35 9.70 -2.99 5.14
N PRO A 36 9.45 -2.86 6.47
CA PRO A 36 9.53 -4.01 7.37
C PRO A 36 8.51 -5.09 7.04
N LEU A 37 7.35 -4.73 6.52
CA LEU A 37 6.34 -5.71 6.08
C LEU A 37 6.85 -6.52 4.89
N ALA A 38 7.56 -5.89 3.97
CA ALA A 38 8.19 -6.57 2.85
C ALA A 38 9.30 -7.51 3.33
N GLU A 39 10.09 -7.07 4.30
CA GLU A 39 11.18 -7.88 4.88
C GLU A 39 10.65 -9.12 5.59
N LYS A 40 9.49 -9.04 6.21
CA LYS A 40 8.82 -10.20 6.82
C LYS A 40 8.16 -11.12 5.79
N GLY A 41 8.00 -10.68 4.55
CA GLY A 41 7.22 -11.38 3.54
C GLY A 41 5.73 -11.13 3.61
N TRP A 42 5.25 -10.24 4.47
CA TRP A 42 3.83 -9.90 4.56
C TRP A 42 3.40 -9.00 3.41
N ALA A 43 4.22 -8.03 3.02
CA ALA A 43 4.02 -7.29 1.77
C ALA A 43 4.79 -8.02 0.67
N VAL A 44 4.05 -8.71 -0.19
CA VAL A 44 4.65 -9.57 -1.23
C VAL A 44 5.23 -8.74 -2.36
N ALA A 45 4.50 -7.70 -2.76
CA ALA A 45 4.92 -6.76 -3.78
C ALA A 45 4.08 -5.50 -3.65
N TYR A 46 4.63 -4.34 -3.98
CA TYR A 46 3.87 -3.09 -4.00
C TYR A 46 4.60 -2.04 -4.83
N GLY A 47 3.84 -1.10 -5.33
CA GLY A 47 4.39 0.00 -6.10
C GLY A 47 3.31 0.96 -6.59
N PRO A 48 3.71 2.08 -7.17
CA PRO A 48 2.76 3.03 -7.74
C PRO A 48 2.25 2.54 -9.09
N VAL A 49 0.99 2.87 -9.39
CA VAL A 49 0.34 2.60 -10.67
C VAL A 49 0.06 3.94 -11.33
N ALA A 50 0.54 4.10 -12.55
CA ALA A 50 0.34 5.32 -13.34
C ALA A 50 -0.92 5.18 -14.20
N ASP A 51 -2.09 5.18 -13.55
CA ASP A 51 -3.36 5.14 -14.25
C ASP A 51 -3.64 6.53 -14.85
N PRO A 52 -3.97 6.64 -16.15
CA PRO A 52 -4.31 7.95 -16.76
C PRO A 52 -5.45 8.68 -16.07
N ARG A 53 -6.36 7.97 -15.42
CA ARG A 53 -7.48 8.55 -14.68
C ARG A 53 -7.12 9.03 -13.29
N GLY A 54 -5.94 8.69 -12.81
CA GLY A 54 -5.44 9.04 -11.49
C GLY A 54 -4.55 7.94 -10.95
N GLY A 55 -3.31 8.29 -10.60
CA GLY A 55 -2.35 7.34 -10.03
C GLY A 55 -2.77 6.87 -8.64
N PHE A 56 -2.33 5.68 -8.26
CA PHE A 56 -2.60 5.12 -6.94
C PHE A 56 -1.48 4.15 -6.55
N GLY A 57 -1.44 3.78 -5.28
CA GLY A 57 -0.54 2.73 -4.80
C GLY A 57 -1.23 1.38 -4.83
N ALA A 58 -0.55 0.34 -5.29
CA ALA A 58 -1.04 -1.02 -5.28
C ALA A 58 -0.10 -1.90 -4.48
N GLY A 59 -0.65 -2.85 -3.72
CA GLY A 59 0.14 -3.81 -2.98
C GLY A 59 -0.61 -5.10 -2.76
N PHE A 60 0.15 -6.15 -2.50
CA PHE A 60 -0.39 -7.47 -2.17
C PHE A 60 0.16 -7.89 -0.82
N TRP A 61 -0.74 -8.22 0.10
CA TRP A 61 -0.38 -8.71 1.42
C TRP A 61 -0.70 -10.19 1.55
N ALA A 62 0.22 -10.92 2.18
CA ALA A 62 0.03 -12.29 2.63
C ALA A 62 0.24 -12.28 4.14
N LEU A 63 -0.83 -12.37 4.90
CA LEU A 63 -0.81 -12.18 6.34
C LEU A 63 -1.09 -13.48 7.08
N PRO A 64 -0.45 -13.70 8.24
CA PRO A 64 -0.89 -14.77 9.15
C PRO A 64 -2.37 -14.62 9.49
N ASP A 65 -3.03 -15.73 9.78
CA ASP A 65 -4.49 -15.75 10.00
C ASP A 65 -4.92 -14.90 11.20
N ASP A 66 -4.03 -14.69 12.16
CA ASP A 66 -4.32 -13.92 13.38
C ASP A 66 -4.09 -12.42 13.22
N GLN A 67 -3.65 -11.96 12.05
CA GLN A 67 -3.44 -10.54 11.82
C GLN A 67 -4.74 -9.84 11.43
N ASP A 68 -4.94 -8.66 11.99
CA ASP A 68 -6.06 -7.79 11.67
C ASP A 68 -5.66 -6.88 10.50
N VAL A 69 -6.17 -7.16 9.31
CA VAL A 69 -5.80 -6.40 8.11
C VAL A 69 -6.24 -4.94 8.21
N LEU A 70 -7.40 -4.67 8.82
CA LEU A 70 -7.87 -3.29 8.97
C LEU A 70 -6.97 -2.49 9.90
N ALA A 71 -6.57 -3.09 11.02
CA ALA A 71 -5.66 -2.44 11.94
C ALA A 71 -4.30 -2.16 11.28
N LEU A 72 -3.79 -3.12 10.52
CA LEU A 72 -2.52 -2.96 9.82
C LEU A 72 -2.59 -1.83 8.78
N ALA A 73 -3.66 -1.78 8.00
CA ALA A 73 -3.85 -0.73 7.00
C ALA A 73 -4.03 0.65 7.66
N ASN A 74 -4.80 0.73 8.74
CA ASN A 74 -5.10 2.00 9.40
C ASN A 74 -3.92 2.54 10.21
N ASN A 75 -2.92 1.72 10.52
CA ASN A 75 -1.69 2.17 11.16
C ASN A 75 -0.66 2.72 10.18
N ASP A 76 -0.92 2.62 8.88
CA ASP A 76 -0.06 3.24 7.87
C ASP A 76 -0.06 4.77 8.09
N PRO A 77 1.12 5.42 8.17
CA PRO A 77 1.20 6.87 8.33
C PRO A 77 0.43 7.65 7.27
N ALA A 78 0.29 7.12 6.05
CA ALA A 78 -0.50 7.78 5.01
C ALA A 78 -1.97 7.91 5.42
N ILE A 79 -2.52 6.92 6.12
CA ILE A 79 -3.89 6.95 6.61
C ILE A 79 -3.99 7.77 7.90
N LYS A 80 -3.03 7.58 8.81
CA LYS A 80 -3.04 8.28 10.11
C LYS A 80 -2.88 9.78 9.97
N ALA A 81 -2.24 10.25 8.91
CA ALA A 81 -2.04 11.68 8.67
C ALA A 81 -3.35 12.43 8.43
N ALA A 82 -4.43 11.73 8.09
CA ALA A 82 -5.74 12.32 7.80
C ALA A 82 -5.63 13.44 6.74
N ALA A 83 -4.81 13.22 5.73
CA ALA A 83 -4.51 14.22 4.69
C ALA A 83 -5.20 13.88 3.35
N GLY A 84 -6.30 13.12 3.40
CA GLY A 84 -7.10 12.80 2.22
C GLY A 84 -6.76 11.46 1.57
N PHE A 85 -5.77 10.73 2.06
CA PHE A 85 -5.50 9.38 1.56
C PHE A 85 -6.55 8.41 2.05
N ARG A 86 -6.92 7.45 1.20
CA ARG A 86 -7.88 6.40 1.52
C ARG A 86 -7.28 5.06 1.12
N VAL A 87 -7.67 4.01 1.83
CA VAL A 87 -7.25 2.65 1.51
C VAL A 87 -8.47 1.82 1.15
N GLU A 88 -8.33 1.02 0.09
CA GLU A 88 -9.30 -0.02 -0.27
C GLU A 88 -8.62 -1.37 -0.13
N ILE A 89 -9.32 -2.32 0.48
CA ILE A 89 -8.81 -3.65 0.76
C ILE A 89 -9.76 -4.65 0.13
N ALA A 90 -9.23 -5.52 -0.72
CA ALA A 90 -9.99 -6.61 -1.33
C ALA A 90 -9.38 -7.94 -0.90
N PRO A 91 -10.14 -8.83 -0.25
CA PRO A 91 -9.64 -10.15 0.07
C PRO A 91 -9.49 -10.97 -1.22
N MET A 92 -8.43 -11.77 -1.27
CA MET A 92 -8.14 -12.66 -2.39
C MET A 92 -8.20 -14.10 -1.90
N PRO A 93 -8.97 -14.97 -2.57
CA PRO A 93 -9.01 -16.39 -2.17
C PRO A 93 -7.67 -17.09 -2.27
N ALA A 94 -6.82 -16.63 -3.18
CA ALA A 94 -5.49 -17.18 -3.39
C ALA A 94 -4.57 -16.10 -3.94
N LEU A 95 -3.28 -16.27 -3.75
CA LEU A 95 -2.25 -15.40 -4.31
C LEU A 95 -1.14 -16.28 -4.87
N VAL A 96 -0.90 -16.18 -6.16
CA VAL A 96 0.20 -16.88 -6.82
C VAL A 96 1.34 -15.90 -7.03
N VAL A 97 2.51 -16.26 -6.52
CA VAL A 97 3.70 -15.42 -6.59
C VAL A 97 4.68 -16.02 -7.59
N GLY A 98 5.16 -15.21 -8.53
CA GLY A 98 6.18 -15.64 -9.47
C GLY A 98 7.48 -15.98 -8.75
N SER A 99 8.18 -17.02 -9.21
CA SER A 99 9.33 -17.57 -8.52
C SER A 99 10.61 -16.78 -8.72
N ALA A 100 10.65 -15.89 -9.69
CA ALA A 100 11.90 -15.25 -10.12
C ALA A 100 11.73 -13.76 -10.41
N LEU A 101 10.93 -13.06 -9.60
CA LEU A 101 10.82 -11.61 -9.75
C LEU A 101 12.08 -10.97 -9.18
N LYS A 102 12.87 -10.38 -10.07
CA LYS A 102 14.07 -9.63 -9.69
C LYS A 102 13.99 -8.21 -10.21
N PRO A 103 14.43 -7.24 -9.39
CA PRO A 103 14.46 -5.85 -9.82
C PRO A 103 15.45 -5.62 -10.96
#